data_35f2af50190a0330267bdf334c28e795
#
_entry.id   35f2af50190a0330267bdf334c28e795
#
_cell.length_a   1.000
_cell.length_b   1.000
_cell.length_c   1.000
_cell.angle_alpha   90.00
_cell.angle_beta   90.00
_cell.angle_gamma   90.00
#
_symmetry.space_group_name_H-M   'P 1'
#
loop_
_entity.id
_entity.type
_entity.pdbx_description
1 polymer ?
#
loop_
_entity_poly.entity_id
_entity_poly.type
_entity_poly.pdbx_seq_one_letter_code
_entity_poly.pdbx_strand_id
1 'polypeptide(L)'
;VDHVVQIAARHGIANVLVDFGQDLCMRGAPAGKPAWHIGLEDPASPGKCWAGVAIKDRAVATSGDYLRHFTVNGRRYGHILDPRTGYPVDNGCRAVSVIASSCTVAGILSTTAFILGPMEGLKLIGNYMGADGCITTNNSRHETRRFHEYVTHQ
;
A
#
# COMPACT_ATOMS: atom_id res chain seq x y z
N VAL A 1 2.18 -10.09 9.84
CA VAL A 1 3.41 -9.50 9.26
C VAL A 1 4.25 -8.88 10.38
N ASP A 2 3.80 -7.84 11.07
CA ASP A 2 4.57 -7.13 12.12
C ASP A 2 5.11 -8.07 13.21
N HIS A 3 4.29 -9.01 13.69
CA HIS A 3 4.69 -9.96 14.71
C HIS A 3 5.83 -10.89 14.26
N VAL A 4 5.82 -11.32 12.99
CA VAL A 4 6.90 -12.15 12.42
C VAL A 4 8.22 -11.38 12.38
N VAL A 5 8.19 -10.10 11.98
CA VAL A 5 9.37 -9.23 12.00
C VAL A 5 9.91 -9.06 13.43
N GLN A 6 9.02 -8.92 14.42
CA GLN A 6 9.42 -8.85 15.82
C GLN A 6 10.05 -10.15 16.33
N ILE A 7 9.51 -11.30 15.95
CA ILE A 7 10.11 -12.62 16.28
C ILE A 7 11.50 -12.71 15.66
N ALA A 8 11.64 -12.40 14.36
CA ALA A 8 12.94 -12.41 13.69
C ALA A 8 13.96 -11.54 14.42
N ALA A 9 13.55 -10.34 14.85
CA ALA A 9 14.40 -9.44 15.62
C ALA A 9 14.86 -10.03 16.96
N ARG A 10 13.95 -10.69 17.69
CA ARG A 10 14.29 -11.38 18.98
C ARG A 10 15.28 -12.53 18.80
N HIS A 11 15.28 -13.16 17.61
CA HIS A 11 16.26 -14.20 17.23
C HIS A 11 17.53 -13.64 16.57
N GLY A 12 17.79 -12.32 16.70
CA GLY A 12 19.03 -11.70 16.21
C GLY A 12 19.07 -11.44 14.71
N ILE A 13 17.94 -11.62 13.99
CA ILE A 13 17.86 -11.33 12.55
C ILE A 13 17.70 -9.82 12.37
N ALA A 14 18.78 -9.19 11.92
CA ALA A 14 18.82 -7.74 11.75
C ALA A 14 18.15 -7.27 10.45
N ASN A 15 18.20 -8.08 9.39
CA ASN A 15 17.71 -7.73 8.07
C ASN A 15 16.69 -8.76 7.61
N VAL A 16 15.43 -8.34 7.46
CA VAL A 16 14.33 -9.23 7.05
C VAL A 16 13.27 -8.43 6.32
N LEU A 17 12.71 -9.03 5.28
CA LEU A 17 11.48 -8.62 4.63
C LEU A 17 10.47 -9.75 4.81
N VAL A 18 9.29 -9.41 5.29
CA VAL A 18 8.15 -10.32 5.43
C VAL A 18 7.03 -9.84 4.53
N ASP A 19 6.55 -10.73 3.67
CA ASP A 19 5.45 -10.49 2.74
C ASP A 19 4.34 -11.52 2.99
N PHE A 20 3.14 -11.05 3.35
CA PHE A 20 1.94 -11.86 3.42
C PHE A 20 0.88 -11.28 2.48
N GLY A 21 0.94 -11.68 1.20
CA GLY A 21 -0.05 -11.30 0.21
C GLY A 21 -0.03 -9.80 -0.15
N GLN A 22 1.15 -9.26 -0.35
CA GLN A 22 1.44 -7.85 -0.66
C GLN A 22 1.33 -6.88 0.54
N ASP A 23 1.14 -7.41 1.73
CA ASP A 23 1.33 -6.69 2.97
C ASP A 23 2.75 -6.93 3.46
N LEU A 24 3.61 -5.92 3.34
CA LEU A 24 5.05 -6.05 3.56
C LEU A 24 5.51 -5.29 4.80
N CYS A 25 6.39 -5.91 5.57
CA CYS A 25 7.12 -5.21 6.62
C CYS A 25 8.62 -5.53 6.52
N MET A 26 9.42 -4.49 6.56
CA MET A 26 10.87 -4.56 6.41
C MET A 26 11.56 -4.09 7.67
N ARG A 27 12.63 -4.81 8.02
CA ARG A 27 13.61 -4.42 9.02
C ARG A 27 15.01 -4.44 8.39
N GLY A 28 15.82 -3.41 8.70
CA GLY A 28 17.16 -3.28 8.12
C GLY A 28 17.12 -3.14 6.59
N ALA A 29 18.14 -3.70 5.93
CA ALA A 29 18.29 -3.66 4.48
C ALA A 29 18.99 -4.94 3.98
N PRO A 30 18.87 -5.29 2.69
CA PRO A 30 19.66 -6.40 2.12
C PRO A 30 21.15 -6.12 2.22
N ALA A 31 21.96 -7.18 2.27
CA ALA A 31 23.41 -7.05 2.33
C ALA A 31 23.95 -6.17 1.18
N GLY A 32 24.76 -5.16 1.54
CA GLY A 32 25.33 -4.23 0.56
C GLY A 32 24.36 -3.24 -0.08
N LYS A 33 23.13 -3.14 0.42
CA LYS A 33 22.12 -2.18 -0.06
C LYS A 33 21.67 -1.24 1.05
N PRO A 34 21.28 0.01 0.74
CA PRO A 34 20.82 0.96 1.75
C PRO A 34 19.37 0.71 2.21
N ALA A 35 18.55 0.05 1.37
CA ALA A 35 17.13 -0.19 1.61
C ALA A 35 16.62 -1.39 0.81
N TRP A 36 15.44 -1.87 1.13
CA TRP A 36 14.65 -2.80 0.33
C TRP A 36 13.96 -2.03 -0.81
N HIS A 37 14.00 -2.58 -2.03
CA HIS A 37 13.32 -2.00 -3.19
C HIS A 37 12.03 -2.77 -3.44
N ILE A 38 10.90 -2.09 -3.34
CA ILE A 38 9.56 -2.65 -3.50
C ILE A 38 8.92 -2.03 -4.73
N GLY A 39 8.42 -2.86 -5.64
CA GLY A 39 7.66 -2.42 -6.80
C GLY A 39 6.21 -2.11 -6.41
N LEU A 40 5.70 -0.97 -6.84
CA LEU A 40 4.29 -0.63 -6.75
C LEU A 40 3.60 -0.98 -8.06
N GLU A 41 2.70 -1.96 -8.01
CA GLU A 41 2.04 -2.49 -9.20
C GLU A 41 1.08 -1.46 -9.81
N ASP A 42 1.02 -1.44 -11.15
CA ASP A 42 0.08 -0.60 -11.88
C ASP A 42 -1.28 -1.30 -12.00
N PRO A 43 -2.34 -0.78 -11.37
CA PRO A 43 -3.66 -1.40 -11.46
C PRO A 43 -4.26 -1.42 -12.89
N ALA A 44 -3.71 -0.60 -13.81
CA ALA A 44 -4.09 -0.61 -15.22
C ALA A 44 -3.34 -1.66 -16.03
N SER A 45 -2.20 -2.16 -15.52
CA SER A 45 -1.33 -3.13 -16.18
C SER A 45 -0.80 -4.15 -15.17
N PRO A 46 -1.64 -5.07 -14.66
CA PRO A 46 -1.24 -6.07 -13.67
C PRO A 46 0.02 -6.80 -14.09
N GLY A 47 0.93 -7.01 -13.12
CA GLY A 47 2.26 -7.59 -13.36
C GLY A 47 3.33 -6.57 -13.75
N LYS A 48 2.98 -5.29 -13.95
CA LYS A 48 3.94 -4.21 -14.19
C LYS A 48 3.96 -3.24 -13.03
N CYS A 49 5.14 -2.74 -12.67
CA CYS A 49 5.27 -1.69 -11.67
C CYS A 49 5.27 -0.32 -12.36
N TRP A 50 4.52 0.63 -11.80
CA TRP A 50 4.59 2.02 -12.23
C TRP A 50 5.69 2.81 -11.50
N ALA A 51 6.08 2.36 -10.30
CA ALA A 51 7.20 2.93 -9.53
C ALA A 51 7.88 1.85 -8.69
N GLY A 52 9.11 2.14 -8.28
CA GLY A 52 9.79 1.47 -7.19
C GLY A 52 9.87 2.40 -5.98
N VAL A 53 9.84 1.84 -4.76
CA VAL A 53 10.08 2.58 -3.53
C VAL A 53 11.21 1.93 -2.73
N ALA A 54 12.07 2.77 -2.12
CA ALA A 54 13.16 2.32 -1.25
C ALA A 54 12.71 2.40 0.21
N ILE A 55 12.64 1.26 0.89
CA ILE A 55 12.06 1.14 2.22
C ILE A 55 13.07 0.51 3.18
N LYS A 56 13.20 1.11 4.37
CA LYS A 56 14.00 0.59 5.48
C LYS A 56 13.25 0.81 6.79
N ASP A 57 13.17 -0.22 7.63
CA ASP A 57 12.53 -0.17 8.96
C ASP A 57 11.10 0.37 8.93
N ARG A 58 10.33 0.00 7.89
CA ARG A 58 8.95 0.41 7.65
C ARG A 58 8.14 -0.71 6.99
N ALA A 59 6.87 -0.44 6.81
CA ALA A 59 5.95 -1.33 6.13
C ALA A 59 5.27 -0.65 4.93
N VAL A 60 4.82 -1.48 3.99
CA VAL A 60 4.03 -1.08 2.83
C VAL A 60 2.82 -1.99 2.74
N ALA A 61 1.64 -1.42 2.58
CA ALA A 61 0.43 -2.15 2.27
C ALA A 61 -0.32 -1.49 1.11
N THR A 62 -0.91 -2.29 0.24
CA THR A 62 -1.68 -1.81 -0.89
C THR A 62 -3.08 -2.41 -0.89
N SER A 63 -4.09 -1.55 -0.82
CA SER A 63 -5.49 -1.91 -1.02
C SER A 63 -5.93 -1.56 -2.43
N GLY A 64 -6.57 -2.49 -3.13
CA GLY A 64 -7.01 -2.26 -4.50
C GLY A 64 -8.08 -3.26 -4.94
N ASP A 65 -8.78 -2.95 -6.02
CA ASP A 65 -9.85 -3.76 -6.56
C ASP A 65 -9.49 -4.42 -7.90
N TYR A 66 -8.26 -4.23 -8.38
CA TYR A 66 -7.86 -4.65 -9.72
C TYR A 66 -7.61 -6.17 -9.85
N LEU A 67 -7.18 -6.83 -8.78
CA LEU A 67 -6.95 -8.29 -8.76
C LEU A 67 -8.17 -9.07 -8.27
N ARG A 68 -8.86 -8.58 -7.23
CA ARG A 68 -9.98 -9.27 -6.58
C ARG A 68 -11.28 -8.56 -6.88
N HIS A 69 -11.97 -9.00 -7.93
CA HIS A 69 -13.26 -8.47 -8.35
C HIS A 69 -14.06 -9.53 -9.10
N PHE A 70 -15.34 -9.26 -9.27
CA PHE A 70 -16.21 -10.01 -10.18
C PHE A 70 -17.00 -9.05 -11.07
N THR A 71 -17.55 -9.55 -12.16
CA THR A 71 -18.31 -8.73 -13.12
C THR A 71 -19.70 -9.31 -13.29
N VAL A 72 -20.72 -8.45 -13.16
CA VAL A 72 -22.12 -8.80 -13.38
C VAL A 72 -22.70 -7.79 -14.37
N ASN A 73 -23.28 -8.27 -15.47
CA ASN A 73 -23.87 -7.45 -16.53
C ASN A 73 -22.95 -6.31 -17.01
N GLY A 74 -21.66 -6.61 -17.18
CA GLY A 74 -20.66 -5.64 -17.62
C GLY A 74 -20.18 -4.65 -16.53
N ARG A 75 -20.80 -4.65 -15.36
CA ARG A 75 -20.37 -3.84 -14.22
C ARG A 75 -19.44 -4.63 -13.31
N ARG A 76 -18.34 -4.01 -12.94
CA ARG A 76 -17.32 -4.58 -12.07
C ARG A 76 -17.59 -4.25 -10.60
N TYR A 77 -17.36 -5.22 -9.73
CA TYR A 77 -17.54 -5.12 -8.30
C TYR A 77 -16.26 -5.60 -7.59
N GLY A 78 -15.58 -4.71 -6.88
CA GLY A 78 -14.42 -5.04 -6.06
C GLY A 78 -14.81 -5.78 -4.79
N HIS A 79 -13.82 -6.34 -4.11
CA HIS A 79 -14.03 -7.09 -2.86
C HIS A 79 -14.08 -6.19 -1.61
N ILE A 80 -13.66 -4.92 -1.73
CA ILE A 80 -13.68 -3.96 -0.61
C ILE A 80 -15.09 -3.37 -0.52
N LEU A 81 -15.73 -3.56 0.63
CA LEU A 81 -17.08 -3.07 0.90
C LEU A 81 -17.03 -1.76 1.69
N ASP A 82 -17.90 -0.83 1.33
CA ASP A 82 -18.16 0.35 2.15
C ASP A 82 -19.08 -0.03 3.32
N PRO A 83 -18.62 0.04 4.58
CA PRO A 83 -19.39 -0.36 5.74
C PRO A 83 -20.64 0.50 5.97
N ARG A 84 -20.73 1.68 5.37
CA ARG A 84 -21.88 2.58 5.47
C ARG A 84 -23.04 2.13 4.60
N THR A 85 -22.75 1.45 3.50
CA THR A 85 -23.74 1.05 2.49
C THR A 85 -23.89 -0.46 2.37
N GLY A 86 -22.84 -1.23 2.75
CA GLY A 86 -22.77 -2.68 2.54
C GLY A 86 -22.47 -3.07 1.09
N TYR A 87 -22.24 -2.12 0.19
CA TYR A 87 -21.92 -2.38 -1.21
C TYR A 87 -20.41 -2.24 -1.49
N PRO A 88 -19.91 -2.89 -2.55
CA PRO A 88 -18.56 -2.66 -3.05
C PRO A 88 -18.28 -1.18 -3.33
N VAL A 89 -17.09 -0.74 -2.96
CA VAL A 89 -16.65 0.65 -3.17
C VAL A 89 -16.62 0.95 -4.69
N ASP A 90 -17.22 2.08 -5.07
CA ASP A 90 -17.26 2.57 -6.45
C ASP A 90 -17.05 4.10 -6.44
N ASN A 91 -15.83 4.53 -6.17
CA ASN A 91 -15.47 5.95 -6.02
C ASN A 91 -14.30 6.38 -6.92
N GLY A 92 -13.95 5.54 -7.90
CA GLY A 92 -12.85 5.79 -8.83
C GLY A 92 -11.46 5.40 -8.32
N CYS A 93 -11.29 4.99 -7.05
CA CYS A 93 -10.04 4.42 -6.58
C CYS A 93 -9.76 3.07 -7.24
N ARG A 94 -8.50 2.85 -7.61
CA ARG A 94 -8.00 1.60 -8.19
C ARG A 94 -7.01 0.90 -7.26
N ALA A 95 -6.13 1.68 -6.65
CA ALA A 95 -5.17 1.21 -5.67
C ALA A 95 -4.81 2.34 -4.71
N VAL A 96 -4.55 1.98 -3.46
CA VAL A 96 -4.02 2.86 -2.43
C VAL A 96 -2.83 2.17 -1.78
N SER A 97 -1.63 2.69 -2.01
CA SER A 97 -0.40 2.20 -1.39
C SER A 97 0.00 3.13 -0.26
N VAL A 98 0.24 2.58 0.91
CA VAL A 98 0.63 3.34 2.12
C VAL A 98 1.93 2.78 2.67
N ILE A 99 2.86 3.69 3.00
CA ILE A 99 4.10 3.44 3.73
C ILE A 99 3.90 3.95 5.15
N ALA A 100 4.12 3.08 6.16
CA ALA A 100 3.94 3.45 7.56
C ALA A 100 4.95 2.73 8.46
N SER A 101 4.91 3.00 9.77
CA SER A 101 5.81 2.38 10.76
C SER A 101 5.53 0.90 10.99
N SER A 102 4.33 0.41 10.67
CA SER A 102 3.93 -0.99 10.78
C SER A 102 2.98 -1.38 9.67
N CYS A 103 2.93 -2.66 9.35
CA CYS A 103 2.02 -3.23 8.37
C CYS A 103 0.56 -3.07 8.79
N THR A 104 0.28 -3.20 10.08
CA THR A 104 -1.06 -2.96 10.64
C THR A 104 -1.54 -1.55 10.35
N VAL A 105 -0.71 -0.53 10.60
CA VAL A 105 -1.06 0.87 10.31
C VAL A 105 -1.21 1.10 8.81
N ALA A 106 -0.27 0.61 7.99
CA ALA A 106 -0.34 0.74 6.55
C ALA A 106 -1.62 0.12 5.96
N GLY A 107 -1.99 -1.08 6.41
CA GLY A 107 -3.20 -1.80 5.98
C GLY A 107 -4.49 -1.09 6.38
N ILE A 108 -4.57 -0.58 7.63
CA ILE A 108 -5.73 0.20 8.10
C ILE A 108 -5.88 1.47 7.24
N LEU A 109 -4.80 2.22 7.06
CA LEU A 109 -4.84 3.48 6.31
C LEU A 109 -5.15 3.24 4.84
N SER A 110 -4.54 2.24 4.19
CA SER A 110 -4.77 1.95 2.77
C SER A 110 -6.22 1.54 2.50
N THR A 111 -6.78 0.65 3.33
CA THR A 111 -8.17 0.20 3.17
C THR A 111 -9.16 1.32 3.48
N THR A 112 -8.95 2.06 4.56
CA THR A 112 -9.82 3.19 4.92
C THR A 112 -9.78 4.29 3.86
N ALA A 113 -8.59 4.64 3.36
CA ALA A 113 -8.43 5.63 2.31
C ALA A 113 -9.08 5.19 0.99
N PHE A 114 -9.02 3.89 0.65
CA PHE A 114 -9.72 3.34 -0.50
C PHE A 114 -11.25 3.53 -0.39
N ILE A 115 -11.81 3.29 0.81
CA ILE A 115 -13.25 3.46 1.07
C ILE A 115 -13.65 4.93 1.00
N LEU A 116 -12.84 5.84 1.57
CA LEU A 116 -13.13 7.26 1.60
C LEU A 116 -13.03 7.96 0.24
N GLY A 117 -12.27 7.37 -0.69
CA GLY A 117 -12.03 7.96 -2.00
C GLY A 117 -10.79 8.87 -2.06
N PRO A 118 -10.44 9.35 -3.27
CA PRO A 118 -9.12 9.95 -3.51
C PRO A 118 -8.80 11.14 -2.62
N MET A 119 -9.72 12.08 -2.46
CA MET A 119 -9.46 13.32 -1.75
C MET A 119 -9.40 13.13 -0.23
N GLU A 120 -10.44 12.54 0.35
CA GLU A 120 -10.52 12.32 1.80
C GLU A 120 -9.54 11.22 2.25
N GLY A 121 -9.31 10.21 1.40
CA GLY A 121 -8.31 9.19 1.65
C GLY A 121 -6.88 9.76 1.69
N LEU A 122 -6.53 10.62 0.73
CA LEU A 122 -5.21 11.27 0.73
C LEU A 122 -5.00 12.16 1.96
N LYS A 123 -6.04 12.90 2.34
CA LYS A 123 -6.05 13.73 3.55
C LYS A 123 -5.90 12.90 4.82
N LEU A 124 -6.59 11.74 4.91
CA LEU A 124 -6.44 10.81 6.03
C LEU A 124 -4.98 10.36 6.18
N ILE A 125 -4.36 9.89 5.09
CA ILE A 125 -2.98 9.42 5.10
C ILE A 125 -2.03 10.56 5.49
N GLY A 126 -2.16 11.72 4.85
CA GLY A 126 -1.29 12.88 5.07
C GLY A 126 -1.38 13.48 6.48
N ASN A 127 -2.50 13.30 7.17
CA ASN A 127 -2.69 13.73 8.56
C ASN A 127 -2.19 12.69 9.59
N TYR A 128 -1.89 11.47 9.18
CA TYR A 128 -1.35 10.46 10.08
C TYR A 128 0.17 10.60 10.18
N MET A 129 0.65 10.93 11.36
CA MET A 129 2.09 11.14 11.59
C MET A 129 2.91 9.89 11.28
N GLY A 130 3.88 10.03 10.39
CA GLY A 130 4.77 8.94 9.99
C GLY A 130 4.18 8.00 8.93
N ALA A 131 3.06 8.37 8.28
CA ALA A 131 2.57 7.69 7.10
C ALA A 131 2.66 8.58 5.86
N ASP A 132 2.93 7.95 4.73
CA ASP A 132 2.87 8.55 3.41
C ASP A 132 2.22 7.56 2.44
N GLY A 133 1.59 8.05 1.38
CA GLY A 133 0.91 7.16 0.46
C GLY A 133 0.56 7.78 -0.88
N CYS A 134 0.17 6.90 -1.78
CA CYS A 134 -0.26 7.22 -3.13
C CYS A 134 -1.62 6.57 -3.40
N ILE A 135 -2.54 7.33 -3.99
CA ILE A 135 -3.84 6.86 -4.45
C ILE A 135 -3.86 6.91 -5.97
N THR A 136 -4.01 5.77 -6.59
CA THR A 136 -4.18 5.61 -8.04
C THR A 136 -5.67 5.52 -8.37
N THR A 137 -6.11 6.35 -9.30
CA THR A 137 -7.45 6.32 -9.91
C THR A 137 -7.37 5.83 -11.35
N ASN A 138 -8.50 5.81 -12.07
CA ASN A 138 -8.48 5.48 -13.50
C ASN A 138 -7.63 6.46 -14.35
N ASN A 139 -7.54 7.73 -13.92
CA ASN A 139 -6.99 8.80 -14.75
C ASN A 139 -5.78 9.53 -14.12
N SER A 140 -5.51 9.31 -12.83
CA SER A 140 -4.51 10.08 -12.09
C SER A 140 -3.91 9.33 -10.93
N ARG A 141 -2.77 9.83 -10.44
CA ARG A 141 -2.16 9.44 -9.17
C ARG A 141 -2.04 10.67 -8.29
N HIS A 142 -2.38 10.50 -7.03
CA HIS A 142 -2.35 11.54 -6.01
C HIS A 142 -1.46 11.07 -4.87
N GLU A 143 -0.50 11.88 -4.46
CA GLU A 143 0.50 11.52 -3.47
C GLU A 143 0.45 12.45 -2.26
N THR A 144 0.76 11.92 -1.09
CA THR A 144 1.06 12.77 0.07
C THR A 144 2.37 13.51 -0.17
N ARG A 145 2.54 14.63 0.56
CA ARG A 145 3.66 15.56 0.35
C ARG A 145 5.05 14.91 0.35
N ARG A 146 5.25 13.86 1.15
CA ARG A 146 6.56 13.22 1.33
C ARG A 146 6.69 11.86 0.64
N PHE A 147 5.65 11.39 -0.05
CA PHE A 147 5.68 10.09 -0.70
C PHE A 147 6.82 9.99 -1.74
N HIS A 148 7.10 11.07 -2.47
CA HIS A 148 8.17 11.13 -3.45
C HIS A 148 9.57 10.85 -2.87
N GLU A 149 9.79 11.06 -1.55
CA GLU A 149 11.07 10.77 -0.88
C GLU A 149 11.41 9.28 -0.88
N TYR A 150 10.41 8.41 -1.03
CA TYR A 150 10.59 6.95 -1.12
C TYR A 150 10.76 6.47 -2.55
N VAL A 151 10.29 7.23 -3.55
CA VAL A 151 10.28 6.79 -4.95
C VAL A 151 11.71 6.71 -5.49
N THR A 152 12.03 5.56 -6.09
CA THR A 152 13.31 5.36 -6.78
C THR A 152 13.13 5.60 -8.27
N HIS A 153 13.95 6.46 -8.84
CA HIS A 153 14.05 6.58 -10.30
C HIS A 153 14.73 5.33 -10.85
N GLN A 154 14.07 4.65 -11.77
CA GLN A 154 14.66 3.55 -12.52
C GLN A 154 15.60 4.08 -13.56
#